data_337f02fa5fa2883af20323ec6db52528
#
_entry.id   337f02fa5fa2883af20323ec6db52528
#
_cell.length_a   1.000
_cell.length_b   1.000
_cell.length_c   1.000
_cell.angle_alpha   90.00
_cell.angle_beta   90.00
_cell.angle_gamma   90.00
#
_symmetry.space_group_name_H-M   'P 1'
#
loop_
_entity.id
_entity.type
_entity.pdbx_description
1 polymer ?
#
loop_
_entity_poly.entity_id
_entity_poly.type
_entity_poly.pdbx_seq_one_letter_code
_entity_poly.pdbx_strand_id
1 'polypeptide(L)'
;MDKIQKAKSISIWIFLIPFISVNTCLILITEFQWIFPNQEDIIHNTIPYFDGGASISRTVRPYPSWLIFKPAMFLTSFLLIKYWFYCKDIIISFNKDHKHIKKIIFFGVGSAIALTIHSIFLGIKFDNDLYKLFRRVIMLLFIIFEITAQAYLVSTLYSFKTKLDKYINQKILKMKLILVSTLIIVAIICIPIISWPGDNFKFLKHLLEWDYFLGVITFYLLTFFMWNKKV
;
A
#
# COMPACT_ATOMS: atom_id res chain seq x y z
N MET A 1 -8.45 -15.37 20.09
CA MET A 1 -9.70 -14.81 19.52
C MET A 1 -9.66 -13.28 19.42
N ASP A 2 -9.38 -12.56 20.49
CA ASP A 2 -9.26 -11.09 20.48
C ASP A 2 -8.29 -10.55 19.40
N LYS A 3 -7.15 -11.21 19.15
CA LYS A 3 -6.13 -10.79 18.17
C LYS A 3 -6.61 -10.88 16.72
N ILE A 4 -7.43 -11.86 16.37
CA ILE A 4 -8.05 -12.00 15.05
C ILE A 4 -9.02 -10.83 14.81
N GLN A 5 -9.87 -10.52 15.80
CA GLN A 5 -10.80 -9.40 15.71
C GLN A 5 -10.06 -8.05 15.59
N LYS A 6 -8.96 -7.86 16.34
CA LYS A 6 -8.12 -6.66 16.22
C LYS A 6 -7.47 -6.55 14.83
N ALA A 7 -6.90 -7.64 14.31
CA ALA A 7 -6.32 -7.65 12.97
C ALA A 7 -7.38 -7.36 11.90
N LYS A 8 -8.58 -7.94 12.02
CA LYS A 8 -9.73 -7.69 11.14
C LYS A 8 -10.16 -6.22 11.19
N SER A 9 -10.40 -5.69 12.39
CA SER A 9 -10.85 -4.30 12.56
C SER A 9 -9.84 -3.29 12.03
N ILE A 10 -8.54 -3.50 12.27
CA ILE A 10 -7.50 -2.60 11.77
C ILE A 10 -7.37 -2.70 10.24
N SER A 11 -7.53 -3.88 9.65
CA SER A 11 -7.31 -4.05 8.21
C SER A 11 -8.23 -3.19 7.36
N ILE A 12 -9.49 -2.97 7.75
CA ILE A 12 -10.38 -2.11 7.00
C ILE A 12 -9.92 -0.64 7.00
N TRP A 13 -9.35 -0.17 8.13
CA TRP A 13 -8.81 1.18 8.21
C TRP A 13 -7.53 1.37 7.41
N ILE A 14 -6.67 0.34 7.34
CA ILE A 14 -5.47 0.35 6.47
C ILE A 14 -5.87 0.44 4.99
N PHE A 15 -7.05 -0.04 4.61
CA PHE A 15 -7.59 0.17 3.27
C PHE A 15 -8.21 1.56 3.11
N LEU A 16 -9.14 1.93 4.00
CA LEU A 16 -9.97 3.14 3.83
C LEU A 16 -9.17 4.43 3.94
N ILE A 17 -8.24 4.54 4.90
CA ILE A 17 -7.52 5.78 5.14
C ILE A 17 -6.70 6.21 3.92
N PRO A 18 -5.79 5.40 3.36
CA PRO A 18 -5.05 5.79 2.17
C PRO A 18 -5.95 5.93 0.93
N PHE A 19 -6.97 5.08 0.77
CA PHE A 19 -7.91 5.16 -0.33
C PHE A 19 -8.65 6.50 -0.35
N ILE A 20 -9.26 6.88 0.76
CA ILE A 20 -9.98 8.15 0.89
C ILE A 20 -9.01 9.33 0.73
N SER A 21 -7.88 9.30 1.41
CA SER A 21 -6.91 10.41 1.39
C SER A 21 -6.39 10.70 -0.01
N VAL A 22 -5.94 9.67 -0.75
CA VAL A 22 -5.37 9.85 -2.09
C VAL A 22 -6.44 10.31 -3.08
N ASN A 23 -7.65 9.73 -3.03
CA ASN A 23 -8.75 10.14 -3.91
C ASN A 23 -9.30 11.54 -3.56
N THR A 24 -9.33 11.92 -2.28
CA THR A 24 -9.66 13.29 -1.88
C THR A 24 -8.65 14.28 -2.47
N CYS A 25 -7.34 13.98 -2.38
CA CYS A 25 -6.32 14.83 -3.00
C CYS A 25 -6.49 14.92 -4.52
N LEU A 26 -6.87 13.82 -5.19
CA LEU A 26 -7.17 13.82 -6.62
C LEU A 26 -8.35 14.74 -6.94
N ILE A 27 -9.47 14.60 -6.23
CA ILE A 27 -10.66 15.43 -6.42
C ILE A 27 -10.34 16.91 -6.15
N LEU A 28 -9.57 17.21 -5.11
CA LEU A 28 -9.19 18.60 -4.82
C LEU A 28 -8.41 19.22 -5.97
N ILE A 29 -7.42 18.52 -6.52
CA ILE A 29 -6.53 19.09 -7.54
C ILE A 29 -7.16 19.15 -8.94
N THR A 30 -8.21 18.32 -9.20
CA THR A 30 -8.93 18.34 -10.48
C THR A 30 -10.14 19.26 -10.46
N GLU A 31 -10.95 19.25 -9.39
CA GLU A 31 -12.23 19.95 -9.34
C GLU A 31 -12.17 21.27 -8.55
N PHE A 32 -11.32 21.35 -7.50
CA PHE A 32 -11.23 22.51 -6.62
C PHE A 32 -9.94 23.30 -6.86
N GLN A 33 -9.63 23.58 -8.13
CA GLN A 33 -8.37 24.16 -8.57
C GLN A 33 -8.06 25.52 -7.92
N TRP A 34 -9.09 26.28 -7.59
CA TRP A 34 -8.99 27.63 -7.00
C TRP A 34 -8.35 27.65 -5.60
N ILE A 35 -8.29 26.51 -4.89
CA ILE A 35 -7.61 26.42 -3.59
C ILE A 35 -6.10 26.25 -3.70
N PHE A 36 -5.57 26.01 -4.90
CA PHE A 36 -4.14 25.82 -5.14
C PHE A 36 -3.48 27.14 -5.50
N PRO A 37 -2.44 27.58 -4.74
CA PRO A 37 -1.80 28.86 -4.98
C PRO A 37 -0.99 28.89 -6.29
N ASN A 38 -0.51 27.73 -6.76
CA ASN A 38 0.31 27.64 -7.97
C ASN A 38 -0.48 26.97 -9.09
N GLN A 39 -0.68 27.66 -10.20
CA GLN A 39 -1.37 27.13 -11.37
C GLN A 39 -0.64 25.93 -12.03
N GLU A 40 0.67 25.86 -11.89
CA GLU A 40 1.49 24.74 -12.40
C GLU A 40 1.21 23.41 -11.71
N ASP A 41 0.68 23.45 -10.50
CA ASP A 41 0.35 22.25 -9.73
C ASP A 41 -0.98 21.63 -10.20
N ILE A 42 -1.84 22.39 -10.86
CA ILE A 42 -3.19 21.97 -11.26
C ILE A 42 -3.13 20.83 -12.30
N ILE A 43 -4.06 19.91 -12.17
CA ILE A 43 -4.22 18.77 -13.08
C ILE A 43 -5.64 18.85 -13.65
N HIS A 44 -5.75 18.78 -14.97
CA HIS A 44 -7.03 18.91 -15.67
C HIS A 44 -7.49 17.56 -16.23
N ASN A 45 -8.79 17.30 -16.17
CA ASN A 45 -9.50 16.26 -16.92
C ASN A 45 -8.79 14.90 -16.95
N THR A 46 -8.44 14.35 -15.78
CA THR A 46 -7.79 13.04 -15.70
C THR A 46 -8.48 12.13 -14.68
N ILE A 47 -8.60 10.87 -15.04
CA ILE A 47 -8.93 9.78 -14.12
C ILE A 47 -7.74 8.81 -14.16
N PRO A 48 -6.69 9.04 -13.35
CA PRO A 48 -5.39 8.40 -13.51
C PRO A 48 -5.41 6.86 -13.46
N TYR A 49 -6.44 6.27 -12.91
CA TYR A 49 -6.68 4.82 -12.93
C TYR A 49 -6.92 4.27 -14.36
N PHE A 50 -7.31 5.12 -15.31
CA PHE A 50 -7.62 4.72 -16.68
C PHE A 50 -6.71 5.38 -17.71
N ASP A 51 -6.36 6.64 -17.50
CA ASP A 51 -5.62 7.44 -18.48
C ASP A 51 -4.16 7.71 -18.09
N GLY A 52 -3.78 7.47 -16.80
CA GLY A 52 -2.44 7.74 -16.32
C GLY A 52 -2.01 9.21 -16.41
N GLY A 53 -2.95 10.16 -16.49
CA GLY A 53 -2.66 11.57 -16.71
C GLY A 53 -1.88 12.25 -15.59
N ALA A 54 -1.89 11.67 -14.38
CA ALA A 54 -1.12 12.17 -13.24
C ALA A 54 -0.56 11.03 -12.38
N SER A 55 0.62 11.22 -11.78
CA SER A 55 1.13 10.33 -10.74
C SER A 55 0.50 10.64 -9.38
N ILE A 56 0.45 9.66 -8.49
CA ILE A 56 0.01 9.86 -7.10
C ILE A 56 0.87 10.95 -6.44
N SER A 57 2.17 10.90 -6.63
CA SER A 57 3.10 11.89 -6.08
C SER A 57 2.81 13.31 -6.53
N ARG A 58 2.40 13.54 -7.80
CA ARG A 58 2.01 14.85 -8.31
C ARG A 58 0.70 15.33 -7.67
N THR A 59 -0.23 14.43 -7.44
CA THR A 59 -1.54 14.71 -6.86
C THR A 59 -1.47 15.12 -5.39
N VAL A 60 -0.61 14.46 -4.59
CA VAL A 60 -0.59 14.61 -3.13
C VAL A 60 0.48 15.57 -2.61
N ARG A 61 1.40 16.04 -3.46
CA ARG A 61 2.52 16.92 -3.08
C ARG A 61 2.14 18.38 -2.88
N PRO A 62 1.27 19.00 -3.72
CA PRO A 62 0.96 20.41 -3.60
C PRO A 62 0.21 20.75 -2.31
N TYR A 63 0.34 21.99 -1.85
CA TYR A 63 -0.55 22.56 -0.84
C TYR A 63 -1.93 22.86 -1.50
N PRO A 64 -3.05 22.47 -0.89
CA PRO A 64 -3.22 21.90 0.46
C PRO A 64 -3.24 20.38 0.54
N SER A 65 -3.09 19.63 -0.57
CA SER A 65 -3.22 18.17 -0.63
C SER A 65 -2.35 17.43 0.40
N TRP A 66 -1.11 17.87 0.62
CA TRP A 66 -0.23 17.19 1.57
C TRP A 66 -0.70 17.29 3.03
N LEU A 67 -1.55 18.27 3.38
CA LEU A 67 -2.15 18.38 4.72
C LEU A 67 -3.11 17.21 5.01
N ILE A 68 -3.73 16.65 3.97
CA ILE A 68 -4.60 15.48 4.07
C ILE A 68 -3.77 14.20 3.98
N PHE A 69 -2.86 14.14 3.00
CA PHE A 69 -2.10 12.93 2.69
C PHE A 69 -1.14 12.53 3.81
N LYS A 70 -0.31 13.46 4.33
CA LYS A 70 0.72 13.11 5.32
C LYS A 70 0.14 12.55 6.61
N PRO A 71 -0.85 13.18 7.29
CA PRO A 71 -1.45 12.61 8.49
C PRO A 71 -2.10 11.24 8.23
N ALA A 72 -2.74 11.07 7.07
CA ALA A 72 -3.34 9.80 6.68
C ALA A 72 -2.28 8.69 6.54
N MET A 73 -1.15 8.98 5.90
CA MET A 73 -0.05 8.00 5.76
C MET A 73 0.64 7.70 7.09
N PHE A 74 0.82 8.67 7.98
CA PHE A 74 1.34 8.41 9.34
C PHE A 74 0.41 7.49 10.13
N LEU A 75 -0.90 7.76 10.07
CA LEU A 75 -1.89 6.90 10.72
C LEU A 75 -1.88 5.49 10.09
N THR A 76 -1.83 5.40 8.78
CA THR A 76 -1.73 4.11 8.06
C THR A 76 -0.47 3.34 8.47
N SER A 77 0.69 3.99 8.55
CA SER A 77 1.94 3.36 8.98
C SER A 77 1.85 2.81 10.40
N PHE A 78 1.25 3.56 11.32
CA PHE A 78 1.03 3.11 12.70
C PHE A 78 0.10 1.88 12.76
N LEU A 79 -0.99 1.89 11.97
CA LEU A 79 -1.90 0.77 11.88
C LEU A 79 -1.24 -0.45 11.24
N LEU A 80 -0.38 -0.27 10.23
CA LEU A 80 0.42 -1.33 9.62
C LEU A 80 1.32 -2.02 10.64
N ILE A 81 2.05 -1.27 11.46
CA ILE A 81 2.90 -1.84 12.52
C ILE A 81 2.05 -2.72 13.44
N LYS A 82 0.93 -2.20 13.94
CA LYS A 82 0.01 -2.98 14.80
C LYS A 82 -0.53 -4.22 14.10
N TYR A 83 -0.92 -4.10 12.85
CA TYR A 83 -1.43 -5.20 12.05
C TYR A 83 -0.41 -6.33 11.92
N TRP A 84 0.85 -6.02 11.60
CA TRP A 84 1.89 -7.02 11.47
C TRP A 84 2.21 -7.74 12.78
N PHE A 85 2.17 -7.02 13.92
CA PHE A 85 2.29 -7.66 15.23
C PHE A 85 1.10 -8.57 15.56
N TYR A 86 -0.14 -8.18 15.24
CA TYR A 86 -1.28 -9.08 15.41
C TYR A 86 -1.19 -10.31 14.51
N CYS A 87 -0.76 -10.17 13.27
CA CYS A 87 -0.52 -11.30 12.37
C CYS A 87 0.55 -12.26 12.94
N LYS A 88 1.66 -11.74 13.47
CA LYS A 88 2.66 -12.52 14.19
C LYS A 88 2.02 -13.34 15.31
N ASP A 89 1.26 -12.68 16.18
CA ASP A 89 0.65 -13.32 17.34
C ASP A 89 -0.38 -14.41 16.95
N ILE A 90 -1.12 -14.17 15.85
CA ILE A 90 -2.03 -15.17 15.28
C ILE A 90 -1.22 -16.38 14.80
N ILE A 91 -0.14 -16.18 14.06
CA ILE A 91 0.69 -17.29 13.54
C ILE A 91 1.30 -18.09 14.71
N ILE A 92 1.82 -17.42 15.74
CA ILE A 92 2.40 -18.05 16.93
C ILE A 92 1.36 -18.92 17.66
N SER A 93 0.09 -18.53 17.68
CA SER A 93 -0.97 -19.32 18.32
C SER A 93 -1.23 -20.68 17.62
N PHE A 94 -0.88 -20.81 16.36
CA PHE A 94 -0.98 -22.05 15.57
C PHE A 94 0.34 -22.83 15.46
N ASN A 95 1.46 -22.11 15.40
CA ASN A 95 2.81 -22.71 15.35
C ASN A 95 3.85 -21.68 15.81
N LYS A 96 4.43 -21.91 17.02
CA LYS A 96 5.40 -21.00 17.64
C LYS A 96 6.69 -20.83 16.83
N ASP A 97 7.14 -21.91 16.17
CA ASP A 97 8.44 -21.96 15.49
C ASP A 97 8.32 -21.84 13.97
N HIS A 98 7.24 -21.23 13.48
CA HIS A 98 7.05 -21.11 12.04
C HIS A 98 8.11 -20.20 11.41
N LYS A 99 8.83 -20.75 10.41
CA LYS A 99 10.01 -20.14 9.76
C LYS A 99 9.79 -18.73 9.18
N HIS A 100 8.56 -18.36 8.86
CA HIS A 100 8.25 -17.08 8.23
C HIS A 100 7.96 -15.95 9.23
N ILE A 101 7.81 -16.21 10.52
CA ILE A 101 7.44 -15.20 11.53
C ILE A 101 8.41 -14.00 11.51
N LYS A 102 9.72 -14.29 11.59
CA LYS A 102 10.76 -13.23 11.56
C LYS A 102 10.71 -12.42 10.26
N LYS A 103 10.50 -13.08 9.11
CA LYS A 103 10.43 -12.43 7.80
C LYS A 103 9.20 -11.54 7.68
N ILE A 104 8.02 -12.02 8.10
CA ILE A 104 6.77 -11.26 8.10
C ILE A 104 6.93 -9.97 8.91
N ILE A 105 7.52 -10.04 10.11
CA ILE A 105 7.73 -8.86 10.95
C ILE A 105 8.77 -7.93 10.34
N PHE A 106 9.90 -8.45 9.89
CA PHE A 106 10.97 -7.64 9.30
C PHE A 106 10.46 -6.84 8.09
N PHE A 107 9.83 -7.50 7.14
CA PHE A 107 9.31 -6.84 5.93
C PHE A 107 8.08 -5.99 6.25
N GLY A 108 7.15 -6.46 7.08
CA GLY A 108 5.94 -5.72 7.39
C GLY A 108 6.16 -4.46 8.23
N VAL A 109 7.01 -4.51 9.23
CA VAL A 109 7.39 -3.31 10.00
C VAL A 109 8.30 -2.41 9.18
N GLY A 110 9.21 -2.99 8.39
CA GLY A 110 10.08 -2.27 7.48
C GLY A 110 9.30 -1.48 6.43
N SER A 111 8.21 -2.03 5.88
CA SER A 111 7.33 -1.29 4.95
C SER A 111 6.68 -0.09 5.62
N ALA A 112 6.16 -0.25 6.83
CA ALA A 112 5.54 0.84 7.59
C ALA A 112 6.54 1.97 7.90
N ILE A 113 7.78 1.63 8.25
CA ILE A 113 8.85 2.61 8.47
C ILE A 113 9.18 3.33 7.16
N ALA A 114 9.32 2.61 6.05
CA ALA A 114 9.59 3.20 4.75
C ALA A 114 8.47 4.14 4.31
N LEU A 115 7.18 3.79 4.54
CA LEU A 115 6.03 4.67 4.27
C LEU A 115 6.08 5.93 5.13
N THR A 116 6.46 5.82 6.41
CA THR A 116 6.64 6.97 7.30
C THR A 116 7.72 7.91 6.77
N ILE A 117 8.90 7.38 6.42
CA ILE A 117 10.01 8.16 5.87
C ILE A 117 9.58 8.83 4.56
N HIS A 118 8.95 8.08 3.65
CA HIS A 118 8.43 8.64 2.39
C HIS A 118 7.49 9.83 2.63
N SER A 119 6.57 9.70 3.59
CA SER A 119 5.59 10.74 3.91
C SER A 119 6.21 11.99 4.53
N ILE A 120 7.27 11.85 5.35
CA ILE A 120 8.02 12.99 5.89
C ILE A 120 8.61 13.80 4.75
N PHE A 121 9.32 13.13 3.83
CA PHE A 121 10.08 13.79 2.77
C PHE A 121 9.23 14.17 1.54
N LEU A 122 7.97 13.75 1.47
CA LEU A 122 7.08 14.15 0.38
C LEU A 122 6.82 15.66 0.43
N GLY A 123 6.97 16.34 -0.70
CA GLY A 123 6.70 17.78 -0.83
C GLY A 123 7.87 18.69 -0.43
N ILE A 124 8.90 18.18 0.25
CA ILE A 124 10.12 18.94 0.50
C ILE A 124 10.88 19.06 -0.84
N LYS A 125 11.22 20.29 -1.21
CA LYS A 125 11.98 20.58 -2.44
C LYS A 125 13.44 20.77 -2.08
N PHE A 126 14.27 19.81 -2.42
CA PHE A 126 15.72 19.99 -2.51
C PHE A 126 16.13 19.78 -3.97
N ASP A 127 16.87 20.73 -4.52
CA ASP A 127 17.33 20.65 -5.90
C ASP A 127 18.66 19.88 -5.99
N ASN A 128 18.59 18.61 -5.54
CA ASN A 128 19.72 17.68 -5.53
C ASN A 128 19.25 16.32 -6.08
N ASP A 129 19.99 15.77 -7.04
CA ASP A 129 19.66 14.48 -7.66
C ASP A 129 19.78 13.31 -6.68
N LEU A 130 20.69 13.40 -5.70
CA LEU A 130 20.78 12.41 -4.63
C LEU A 130 19.49 12.35 -3.80
N TYR A 131 18.88 13.49 -3.53
CA TYR A 131 17.60 13.54 -2.83
C TYR A 131 16.44 12.97 -3.66
N LYS A 132 16.42 13.24 -4.97
CA LYS A 132 15.43 12.64 -5.89
C LYS A 132 15.57 11.12 -5.91
N LEU A 133 16.81 10.62 -5.96
CA LEU A 133 17.11 9.18 -5.89
C LEU A 133 16.68 8.58 -4.55
N PHE A 134 17.04 9.20 -3.43
CA PHE A 134 16.64 8.76 -2.08
C PHE A 134 15.12 8.55 -1.97
N ARG A 135 14.32 9.52 -2.42
CA ARG A 135 12.86 9.42 -2.39
C ARG A 135 12.33 8.25 -3.21
N ARG A 136 12.92 8.00 -4.39
CA ARG A 136 12.56 6.86 -5.24
C ARG A 136 12.90 5.54 -4.55
N VAL A 137 14.08 5.44 -3.98
CA VAL A 137 14.55 4.24 -3.26
C VAL A 137 13.64 3.94 -2.06
N ILE A 138 13.29 4.93 -1.24
CA ILE A 138 12.38 4.73 -0.09
C ILE A 138 11.00 4.26 -0.53
N MET A 139 10.46 4.82 -1.62
CA MET A 139 9.17 4.37 -2.16
C MET A 139 9.24 2.92 -2.68
N LEU A 140 10.31 2.56 -3.38
CA LEU A 140 10.54 1.18 -3.83
C LEU A 140 10.70 0.22 -2.66
N LEU A 141 11.42 0.61 -1.61
CA LEU A 141 11.57 -0.19 -0.40
C LEU A 141 10.21 -0.44 0.27
N PHE A 142 9.36 0.58 0.38
CA PHE A 142 8.00 0.42 0.88
C PHE A 142 7.25 -0.65 0.08
N ILE A 143 7.22 -0.54 -1.24
CA ILE A 143 6.49 -1.44 -2.13
C ILE A 143 7.04 -2.87 -2.01
N ILE A 144 8.35 -3.05 -2.12
CA ILE A 144 8.99 -4.38 -2.08
C ILE A 144 8.77 -5.05 -0.72
N PHE A 145 8.95 -4.31 0.36
CA PHE A 145 8.77 -4.84 1.70
C PHE A 145 7.33 -5.22 1.97
N GLU A 146 6.39 -4.37 1.57
CA GLU A 146 4.96 -4.60 1.77
C GLU A 146 4.48 -5.87 1.05
N ILE A 147 4.81 -6.01 -0.24
CA ILE A 147 4.41 -7.18 -1.03
C ILE A 147 5.07 -8.45 -0.50
N THR A 148 6.34 -8.36 -0.13
CA THR A 148 7.07 -9.49 0.44
C THR A 148 6.43 -9.95 1.76
N ALA A 149 6.04 -9.02 2.62
CA ALA A 149 5.32 -9.33 3.86
C ALA A 149 3.96 -9.97 3.58
N GLN A 150 3.19 -9.40 2.63
CA GLN A 150 1.90 -9.95 2.18
C GLN A 150 2.05 -11.36 1.62
N ALA A 151 3.08 -11.62 0.81
CA ALA A 151 3.37 -12.94 0.24
C ALA A 151 3.67 -13.98 1.32
N TYR A 152 4.56 -13.65 2.27
CA TYR A 152 4.85 -14.55 3.39
C TYR A 152 3.63 -14.80 4.26
N LEU A 153 2.81 -13.78 4.53
CA LEU A 153 1.59 -13.93 5.33
C LEU A 153 0.59 -14.87 4.64
N VAL A 154 0.28 -14.64 3.36
CA VAL A 154 -0.69 -15.47 2.62
C VAL A 154 -0.20 -16.89 2.49
N SER A 155 1.09 -17.10 2.15
CA SER A 155 1.68 -18.43 2.08
C SER A 155 1.59 -19.17 3.43
N THR A 156 1.83 -18.47 4.54
CA THR A 156 1.71 -19.03 5.88
C THR A 156 0.26 -19.38 6.23
N LEU A 157 -0.70 -18.48 5.97
CA LEU A 157 -2.11 -18.74 6.20
C LEU A 157 -2.63 -19.89 5.32
N TYR A 158 -2.13 -19.99 4.09
CA TYR A 158 -2.50 -21.09 3.19
C TYR A 158 -1.97 -22.42 3.67
N SER A 159 -0.76 -22.47 4.28
CA SER A 159 -0.22 -23.70 4.89
C SER A 159 -1.03 -24.17 6.11
N PHE A 160 -1.75 -23.25 6.77
CA PHE A 160 -2.62 -23.56 7.90
C PHE A 160 -4.10 -23.66 7.54
N LYS A 161 -4.45 -23.70 6.25
CA LYS A 161 -5.85 -23.61 5.77
C LYS A 161 -6.80 -24.60 6.46
N THR A 162 -6.38 -25.82 6.72
CA THR A 162 -7.19 -26.85 7.40
C THR A 162 -7.43 -26.52 8.89
N LYS A 163 -6.42 -26.01 9.57
CA LYS A 163 -6.52 -25.58 10.99
C LYS A 163 -7.35 -24.30 11.15
N LEU A 164 -7.33 -23.45 10.11
CA LEU A 164 -8.01 -22.15 10.08
C LEU A 164 -9.42 -22.21 9.48
N ASP A 165 -9.91 -23.36 9.04
CA ASP A 165 -11.16 -23.50 8.28
C ASP A 165 -12.37 -22.88 9.00
N LYS A 166 -12.45 -23.01 10.32
CA LYS A 166 -13.52 -22.39 11.13
C LYS A 166 -13.42 -20.87 11.22
N TYR A 167 -12.22 -20.29 11.05
CA TYR A 167 -11.92 -18.89 11.29
C TYR A 167 -11.87 -18.04 10.04
N ILE A 168 -11.63 -18.63 8.87
CA ILE A 168 -11.40 -17.91 7.63
C ILE A 168 -12.32 -18.39 6.49
N ASN A 169 -12.64 -17.44 5.60
CA ASN A 169 -13.27 -17.77 4.33
C ASN A 169 -12.20 -18.21 3.32
N GLN A 170 -12.21 -19.50 2.96
CA GLN A 170 -11.23 -20.12 2.07
C GLN A 170 -11.23 -19.50 0.65
N LYS A 171 -12.39 -19.05 0.16
CA LYS A 171 -12.49 -18.38 -1.16
C LYS A 171 -11.70 -17.07 -1.15
N ILE A 172 -11.86 -16.28 -0.09
CA ILE A 172 -11.16 -15.00 0.05
C ILE A 172 -9.67 -15.21 0.26
N LEU A 173 -9.25 -16.25 1.00
CA LEU A 173 -7.83 -16.60 1.10
C LEU A 173 -7.21 -16.92 -0.28
N LYS A 174 -7.92 -17.66 -1.15
CA LYS A 174 -7.49 -17.90 -2.53
C LYS A 174 -7.41 -16.61 -3.34
N MET A 175 -8.39 -15.71 -3.20
CA MET A 175 -8.35 -14.39 -3.86
C MET A 175 -7.14 -13.57 -3.42
N LYS A 176 -6.78 -13.59 -2.13
CA LYS A 176 -5.56 -12.94 -1.62
C LYS A 176 -4.29 -13.54 -2.22
N LEU A 177 -4.24 -14.87 -2.37
CA LEU A 177 -3.11 -15.54 -3.01
C LEU A 177 -2.96 -15.08 -4.48
N ILE A 178 -4.06 -15.06 -5.23
CA ILE A 178 -4.08 -14.59 -6.62
C ILE A 178 -3.64 -13.13 -6.68
N LEU A 179 -4.22 -12.25 -5.86
CA LEU A 179 -3.88 -10.83 -5.82
C LEU A 179 -2.39 -10.61 -5.60
N VAL A 180 -1.80 -11.24 -4.57
CA VAL A 180 -0.37 -11.08 -4.27
C VAL A 180 0.51 -11.65 -5.39
N SER A 181 0.14 -12.80 -5.98
CA SER A 181 0.86 -13.35 -7.13
C SER A 181 0.81 -12.42 -8.33
N THR A 182 -0.35 -11.82 -8.62
CA THR A 182 -0.50 -10.83 -9.69
C THR A 182 0.36 -9.59 -9.43
N LEU A 183 0.35 -9.05 -8.20
CA LEU A 183 1.20 -7.90 -7.85
C LEU A 183 2.69 -8.19 -8.05
N ILE A 184 3.16 -9.39 -7.70
CA ILE A 184 4.55 -9.81 -7.92
C ILE A 184 4.85 -9.88 -9.42
N ILE A 185 3.99 -10.53 -10.20
CA ILE A 185 4.16 -10.66 -11.65
C ILE A 185 4.20 -9.28 -12.33
N VAL A 186 3.24 -8.42 -11.99
CA VAL A 186 3.17 -7.05 -12.50
C VAL A 186 4.42 -6.26 -12.12
N ALA A 187 4.90 -6.36 -10.87
CA ALA A 187 6.13 -5.70 -10.45
C ALA A 187 7.34 -6.12 -11.31
N ILE A 188 7.49 -7.44 -11.58
CA ILE A 188 8.58 -7.97 -12.40
C ILE A 188 8.49 -7.47 -13.85
N ILE A 189 7.29 -7.50 -14.44
CA ILE A 189 7.06 -7.05 -15.83
C ILE A 189 7.27 -5.54 -15.95
N CYS A 190 6.93 -4.76 -14.92
CA CYS A 190 7.04 -3.30 -14.97
C CYS A 190 8.47 -2.79 -14.77
N ILE A 191 9.42 -3.60 -14.25
CA ILE A 191 10.82 -3.16 -14.09
C ILE A 191 11.42 -2.61 -15.40
N PRO A 192 11.35 -3.30 -16.56
CA PRO A 192 11.85 -2.77 -17.82
C PRO A 192 11.15 -1.48 -18.26
N ILE A 193 9.82 -1.40 -18.07
CA ILE A 193 9.00 -0.24 -18.48
C ILE A 193 9.36 0.99 -17.65
N ILE A 194 9.54 0.82 -16.34
CA ILE A 194 9.90 1.91 -15.42
C ILE A 194 11.33 2.38 -15.69
N SER A 195 12.23 1.45 -16.02
CA SER A 195 13.65 1.73 -16.29
C SER A 195 13.89 2.34 -17.67
N TRP A 196 12.90 2.30 -18.57
CA TRP A 196 13.06 2.85 -19.92
C TRP A 196 13.20 4.38 -19.86
N PRO A 197 14.28 4.94 -20.45
CA PRO A 197 14.51 6.39 -20.45
C PRO A 197 13.47 7.11 -21.34
N GLY A 198 13.11 8.34 -20.94
CA GLY A 198 12.20 9.20 -21.71
C GLY A 198 10.74 9.12 -21.28
N ASP A 199 9.91 9.95 -21.92
CA ASP A 199 8.50 10.14 -21.59
C ASP A 199 7.55 9.19 -22.35
N ASN A 200 8.06 8.31 -23.20
CA ASN A 200 7.26 7.43 -24.06
C ASN A 200 6.25 6.56 -23.30
N PHE A 201 6.55 6.21 -22.03
CA PHE A 201 5.70 5.39 -21.19
C PHE A 201 5.15 6.15 -19.96
N LYS A 202 5.15 7.48 -19.98
CA LYS A 202 4.76 8.30 -18.82
C LYS A 202 3.35 7.98 -18.33
N PHE A 203 2.37 7.95 -19.22
CA PHE A 203 0.98 7.62 -18.88
C PHE A 203 0.86 6.21 -18.33
N LEU A 204 1.52 5.23 -18.95
CA LEU A 204 1.53 3.85 -18.49
C LEU A 204 2.18 3.72 -17.09
N LYS A 205 3.29 4.45 -16.83
CA LYS A 205 3.93 4.47 -15.50
C LYS A 205 2.99 5.01 -14.44
N HIS A 206 2.25 6.08 -14.74
CA HIS A 206 1.28 6.66 -13.80
C HIS A 206 0.09 5.71 -13.57
N LEU A 207 -0.48 5.15 -14.63
CA LEU A 207 -1.58 4.17 -14.55
C LEU A 207 -1.18 2.99 -13.66
N LEU A 208 -0.01 2.41 -13.89
CA LEU A 208 0.53 1.32 -13.07
C LEU A 208 0.73 1.73 -11.61
N GLU A 209 1.15 2.98 -11.33
CA GLU A 209 1.29 3.50 -9.96
C GLU A 209 -0.05 3.49 -9.22
N TRP A 210 -1.14 3.93 -9.85
CA TRP A 210 -2.48 3.96 -9.27
C TRP A 210 -3.08 2.56 -9.07
N ASP A 211 -3.01 1.72 -10.10
CA ASP A 211 -3.55 0.36 -10.03
C ASP A 211 -2.77 -0.50 -9.03
N TYR A 212 -1.45 -0.32 -8.98
CA TYR A 212 -0.60 -1.00 -8.03
C TYR A 212 -0.90 -0.57 -6.59
N PHE A 213 -1.05 0.73 -6.36
CA PHE A 213 -1.50 1.27 -5.08
C PHE A 213 -2.83 0.63 -4.65
N LEU A 214 -3.83 0.63 -5.54
CA LEU A 214 -5.13 0.02 -5.28
C LEU A 214 -5.00 -1.47 -4.97
N GLY A 215 -4.18 -2.20 -5.72
CA GLY A 215 -3.92 -3.62 -5.48
C GLY A 215 -3.31 -3.90 -4.11
N VAL A 216 -2.30 -3.11 -3.70
CA VAL A 216 -1.64 -3.26 -2.39
C VAL A 216 -2.61 -3.03 -1.24
N ILE A 217 -3.43 -1.99 -1.28
CA ILE A 217 -4.38 -1.72 -0.19
C ILE A 217 -5.58 -2.69 -0.22
N THR A 218 -5.99 -3.20 -1.37
CA THR A 218 -7.06 -4.21 -1.51
C THR A 218 -6.74 -5.50 -0.75
N PHE A 219 -5.47 -5.83 -0.57
CA PHE A 219 -5.06 -6.93 0.30
C PHE A 219 -5.65 -6.81 1.72
N TYR A 220 -5.73 -5.60 2.26
CA TYR A 220 -6.27 -5.34 3.60
C TYR A 220 -7.80 -5.38 3.62
N LEU A 221 -8.44 -4.93 2.54
CA LEU A 221 -9.89 -5.11 2.36
C LEU A 221 -10.26 -6.60 2.33
N LEU A 222 -9.52 -7.40 1.56
CA LEU A 222 -9.71 -8.85 1.55
C LEU A 222 -9.41 -9.50 2.92
N THR A 223 -8.47 -8.95 3.69
CA THR A 223 -8.23 -9.42 5.06
C THR A 223 -9.46 -9.22 5.94
N PHE A 224 -10.11 -8.06 5.84
CA PHE A 224 -11.35 -7.80 6.58
C PHE A 224 -12.45 -8.81 6.27
N PHE A 225 -12.65 -9.15 5.00
CA PHE A 225 -13.65 -10.13 4.58
C PHE A 225 -13.21 -11.58 4.83
N MET A 226 -11.91 -11.85 4.88
CA MET A 226 -11.38 -13.19 5.09
C MET A 226 -11.72 -13.75 6.47
N TRP A 227 -11.63 -12.92 7.53
CA TRP A 227 -11.91 -13.36 8.88
C TRP A 227 -13.41 -13.45 9.17
N ASN A 228 -13.90 -14.62 9.57
CA ASN A 228 -15.30 -14.82 9.92
C ASN A 228 -15.71 -14.00 11.15
N LYS A 229 -17.00 -13.60 11.22
CA LYS A 229 -17.54 -12.84 12.37
C LYS A 229 -17.71 -13.69 13.64
N LYS A 230 -17.80 -15.01 13.50
CA LYS A 230 -18.07 -15.93 14.61
C LYS A 230 -16.74 -16.50 15.13
N VAL A 231 -16.07 -15.72 15.96
CA VAL A 231 -14.96 -16.22 16.81
C VAL A 231 -14.97 -15.48 18.13
#